data_4cc8e7bb5f8613485ce8916350dea79c
#
_entry.id   4cc8e7bb5f8613485ce8916350dea79c
#
_cell.length_a   1.000
_cell.length_b   1.000
_cell.length_c   1.000
_cell.angle_alpha   90.00
_cell.angle_beta   90.00
_cell.angle_gamma   90.00
#
_symmetry.space_group_name_H-M   'P 1'
#
loop_
_entity.id
_entity.type
_entity.pdbx_description
1 polymer ?
#
loop_
_entity_poly.entity_id
_entity_poly.type
_entity_poly.pdbx_seq_one_letter_code
_entity_poly.pdbx_strand_id
1 'polypeptide(L)'
;MDILFKDLKKLWGNPVNEEKIDLNLPIGLISTDTRSIEKGNFFVPLVGNRFDGHDYLDKASKIGIQAAIVSEKFNGSVPTDLPHWLVPDTLYAYQQIASLHRKNLNLPVIAVTGSVGKTTTRELIRGILSPLGEIVSSRGNENNDVGVPKTLLRGTKKDAAYVLEMGMRGLGQIERLSQVAEPDIAVITNVGQAHIGILGSRENIAKAKSEITSNLKSEGVVIIPFGDNLLEKALREKWSGRIIRVAIEDFSLDWLGCNDDSFSIRNIEPDYISKIDMQNNLLSFQGSKLKLPIEGRHNAMNFLMALTVATELGLSIKNLDELNINMPMGRNRLLDCGKFLVLDETYNASPE
;
A
#
# COMPACT_ATOMS: atom_id res chain seq x y z
N MET A 1 6.70 13.25 -15.79
CA MET A 1 6.50 13.29 -14.32
C MET A 1 6.53 14.73 -13.83
N ASP A 2 5.97 15.03 -12.67
CA ASP A 2 6.01 16.39 -12.07
C ASP A 2 7.27 16.60 -11.19
N ILE A 3 8.38 16.01 -11.59
CA ILE A 3 9.70 16.16 -10.95
C ILE A 3 10.64 16.73 -12.00
N LEU A 4 11.37 17.77 -11.66
CA LEU A 4 12.39 18.38 -12.51
C LEU A 4 13.78 17.87 -12.12
N PHE A 5 14.74 17.87 -13.03
CA PHE A 5 16.12 17.49 -12.72
C PHE A 5 16.72 18.33 -11.58
N LYS A 6 16.37 19.62 -11.45
CA LYS A 6 16.78 20.46 -10.31
C LYS A 6 16.28 19.98 -8.97
N ASP A 7 15.19 19.20 -8.91
CA ASP A 7 14.68 18.64 -7.67
C ASP A 7 15.53 17.45 -7.23
N LEU A 8 16.02 16.64 -8.18
CA LEU A 8 17.02 15.60 -7.91
C LEU A 8 18.36 16.19 -7.46
N LYS A 9 18.77 17.32 -8.05
CA LYS A 9 19.97 18.07 -7.62
C LYS A 9 19.84 18.54 -6.16
N LYS A 10 18.64 18.93 -5.70
CA LYS A 10 18.41 19.26 -4.29
C LYS A 10 18.54 18.04 -3.36
N LEU A 11 18.18 16.85 -3.85
CA LEU A 11 18.25 15.60 -3.07
C LEU A 11 19.68 15.09 -2.96
N TRP A 12 20.46 15.12 -4.06
CA TRP A 12 21.72 14.38 -4.17
C TRP A 12 22.91 15.21 -4.63
N GLY A 13 22.75 16.51 -4.81
CA GLY A 13 23.82 17.39 -5.35
C GLY A 13 23.94 17.32 -6.87
N ASN A 14 25.09 17.75 -7.38
CA ASN A 14 25.32 17.81 -8.83
C ASN A 14 25.48 16.41 -9.42
N PRO A 15 24.84 16.14 -10.57
CA PRO A 15 25.14 14.91 -11.30
C PRO A 15 26.50 14.98 -12.01
N VAL A 16 27.05 13.84 -12.32
CA VAL A 16 28.15 13.71 -13.28
C VAL A 16 27.59 14.03 -14.67
N ASN A 17 28.36 14.78 -15.49
CA ASN A 17 27.95 15.28 -16.81
C ASN A 17 26.71 16.22 -16.76
N GLU A 18 26.66 17.11 -15.75
CA GLU A 18 25.54 18.07 -15.56
C GLU A 18 25.30 18.91 -16.81
N GLU A 19 26.34 19.27 -17.55
CA GLU A 19 26.26 20.07 -18.78
C GLU A 19 25.42 19.43 -19.90
N LYS A 20 25.11 18.15 -19.80
CA LYS A 20 24.24 17.40 -20.72
C LYS A 20 22.76 17.38 -20.32
N ILE A 21 22.41 17.99 -19.20
CA ILE A 21 21.06 18.01 -18.65
C ILE A 21 20.57 19.45 -18.51
N ASP A 22 19.38 19.76 -19.04
CA ASP A 22 18.68 20.97 -18.62
C ASP A 22 17.93 20.71 -17.31
N LEU A 23 18.39 21.33 -16.23
CA LEU A 23 17.84 21.16 -14.89
C LEU A 23 16.37 21.59 -14.75
N ASN A 24 15.84 22.37 -15.68
CA ASN A 24 14.46 22.84 -15.69
C ASN A 24 13.51 21.89 -16.44
N LEU A 25 14.02 20.87 -17.10
CA LEU A 25 13.20 19.87 -17.75
C LEU A 25 12.70 18.82 -16.75
N PRO A 26 11.50 18.23 -17.02
CA PRO A 26 11.01 17.12 -16.24
C PRO A 26 11.82 15.84 -16.50
N ILE A 27 11.98 15.03 -15.46
CA ILE A 27 12.52 13.70 -15.63
C ILE A 27 11.51 12.82 -16.36
N GLY A 28 12.02 11.86 -17.15
CA GLY A 28 11.21 10.86 -17.82
C GLY A 28 10.59 9.86 -16.87
N LEU A 29 9.86 8.89 -17.41
CA LEU A 29 9.34 7.79 -16.60
C LEU A 29 10.49 7.01 -15.97
N ILE A 30 10.29 6.67 -14.70
CA ILE A 30 11.28 5.87 -13.98
C ILE A 30 11.20 4.42 -14.41
N SER A 31 12.32 3.86 -14.83
CA SER A 31 12.45 2.43 -15.12
C SER A 31 13.51 1.78 -14.23
N THR A 32 13.18 0.62 -13.68
CA THR A 32 14.10 -0.26 -12.95
C THR A 32 14.41 -1.54 -13.74
N ASP A 33 13.87 -1.66 -14.98
CA ASP A 33 13.94 -2.87 -15.81
C ASP A 33 14.26 -2.50 -17.25
N THR A 34 15.45 -2.92 -17.72
CA THR A 34 15.91 -2.65 -19.09
C THR A 34 15.19 -3.44 -20.18
N ARG A 35 14.29 -4.36 -19.83
CA ARG A 35 13.44 -5.07 -20.81
C ARG A 35 12.26 -4.20 -21.28
N SER A 36 11.85 -3.24 -20.45
CA SER A 36 10.73 -2.31 -20.71
C SER A 36 11.16 -0.85 -20.76
N ILE A 37 12.49 -0.59 -20.74
CA ILE A 37 13.01 0.79 -20.77
C ILE A 37 12.89 1.36 -22.19
N GLU A 38 12.54 2.65 -22.25
CA GLU A 38 12.36 3.39 -23.50
C GLU A 38 13.26 4.61 -23.54
N LYS A 39 13.45 5.16 -24.76
CA LYS A 39 14.17 6.42 -24.96
C LYS A 39 13.52 7.53 -24.11
N GLY A 40 14.36 8.29 -23.42
CA GLY A 40 13.89 9.38 -22.57
C GLY A 40 13.48 8.95 -21.16
N ASN A 41 13.56 7.65 -20.81
CA ASN A 41 13.33 7.22 -19.42
C ASN A 41 14.48 7.68 -18.50
N PHE A 42 14.22 7.70 -17.21
CA PHE A 42 15.20 7.81 -16.14
C PHE A 42 15.45 6.43 -15.55
N PHE A 43 16.70 5.97 -15.53
CA PHE A 43 17.03 4.61 -15.12
C PHE A 43 17.50 4.52 -13.67
N VAL A 44 16.91 3.60 -12.91
CA VAL A 44 17.30 3.28 -11.53
C VAL A 44 17.71 1.81 -11.45
N PRO A 45 19.00 1.48 -11.51
CA PRO A 45 19.47 0.11 -11.35
C PRO A 45 19.28 -0.34 -9.90
N LEU A 46 18.45 -1.35 -9.69
CA LEU A 46 18.28 -1.97 -8.38
C LEU A 46 19.22 -3.18 -8.25
N VAL A 47 19.74 -3.37 -7.05
CA VAL A 47 20.59 -4.51 -6.71
C VAL A 47 19.73 -5.57 -6.03
N GLY A 48 19.70 -6.76 -6.58
CA GLY A 48 19.02 -7.93 -6.02
C GLY A 48 20.03 -9.00 -5.57
N ASN A 49 19.52 -10.08 -4.96
CA ASN A 49 20.38 -11.17 -4.46
C ASN A 49 21.14 -11.92 -5.55
N ARG A 50 20.69 -11.89 -6.80
CA ARG A 50 21.22 -12.69 -7.93
C ARG A 50 21.55 -11.86 -9.16
N PHE A 51 21.33 -10.55 -9.13
CA PHE A 51 21.60 -9.66 -10.25
C PHE A 51 21.93 -8.26 -9.71
N ASP A 52 22.69 -7.50 -10.49
CA ASP A 52 22.93 -6.08 -10.30
C ASP A 52 22.40 -5.33 -11.51
N GLY A 53 21.46 -4.40 -11.27
CA GLY A 53 20.90 -3.55 -12.33
C GLY A 53 21.94 -2.68 -13.03
N HIS A 54 23.06 -2.37 -12.36
CA HIS A 54 24.14 -1.57 -12.94
C HIS A 54 24.82 -2.25 -14.13
N ASP A 55 24.80 -3.57 -14.23
CA ASP A 55 25.33 -4.33 -15.38
C ASP A 55 24.64 -3.97 -16.70
N TYR A 56 23.49 -3.31 -16.61
CA TYR A 56 22.69 -2.90 -17.77
C TYR A 56 22.80 -1.41 -18.11
N LEU A 57 23.69 -0.64 -17.46
CA LEU A 57 23.85 0.80 -17.73
C LEU A 57 24.23 1.09 -19.18
N ASP A 58 25.15 0.29 -19.75
CA ASP A 58 25.56 0.44 -21.16
C ASP A 58 24.38 0.19 -22.12
N LYS A 59 23.58 -0.85 -21.85
CA LYS A 59 22.38 -1.14 -22.62
C LYS A 59 21.35 0.00 -22.52
N ALA A 60 21.08 0.50 -21.32
CA ALA A 60 20.15 1.58 -21.09
C ALA A 60 20.60 2.88 -21.77
N SER A 61 21.91 3.21 -21.69
CA SER A 61 22.50 4.36 -22.38
C SER A 61 22.33 4.27 -23.90
N LYS A 62 22.58 3.11 -24.51
CA LYS A 62 22.37 2.90 -25.96
C LYS A 62 20.92 3.04 -26.41
N ILE A 63 19.94 2.79 -25.55
CA ILE A 63 18.51 3.05 -25.80
C ILE A 63 18.21 4.55 -25.81
N GLY A 64 19.04 5.37 -25.16
CA GLY A 64 18.90 6.83 -25.09
C GLY A 64 18.07 7.28 -23.89
N ILE A 65 18.35 6.74 -22.71
CA ILE A 65 17.80 7.24 -21.45
C ILE A 65 18.29 8.69 -21.19
N GLN A 66 17.52 9.46 -20.42
CA GLN A 66 17.91 10.83 -20.06
C GLN A 66 19.08 10.87 -19.07
N ALA A 67 19.00 10.04 -18.04
CA ALA A 67 19.98 9.95 -16.96
C ALA A 67 19.77 8.66 -16.15
N ALA A 68 20.70 8.40 -15.22
CA ALA A 68 20.60 7.27 -14.31
C ALA A 68 20.98 7.65 -12.87
N ILE A 69 20.66 6.75 -11.95
CA ILE A 69 21.29 6.67 -10.63
C ILE A 69 22.38 5.62 -10.69
N VAL A 70 23.45 5.82 -9.96
CA VAL A 70 24.54 4.83 -9.83
C VAL A 70 24.95 4.73 -8.38
N SER A 71 25.12 3.52 -7.87
CA SER A 71 25.61 3.31 -6.51
C SER A 71 27.08 3.72 -6.39
N GLU A 72 27.45 4.44 -5.34
CA GLU A 72 28.85 4.74 -4.99
C GLU A 72 29.71 3.48 -4.82
N LYS A 73 29.06 2.35 -4.55
CA LYS A 73 29.72 1.03 -4.38
C LYS A 73 29.91 0.27 -5.70
N PHE A 74 29.39 0.79 -6.81
CA PHE A 74 29.53 0.16 -8.10
C PHE A 74 30.93 0.38 -8.66
N ASN A 75 31.68 -0.69 -8.88
CA ASN A 75 33.06 -0.66 -9.37
C ASN A 75 33.19 -0.91 -10.89
N GLY A 76 32.06 -1.07 -11.58
CA GLY A 76 32.04 -1.24 -13.04
C GLY A 76 32.15 0.08 -13.79
N SER A 77 32.15 0.01 -15.12
CA SER A 77 32.19 1.20 -15.97
C SER A 77 30.81 1.83 -16.15
N VAL A 78 30.73 3.13 -15.98
CA VAL A 78 29.54 3.92 -16.35
C VAL A 78 29.81 4.54 -17.71
N PRO A 79 28.87 4.50 -18.67
CA PRO A 79 29.04 5.18 -19.97
C PRO A 79 29.46 6.64 -19.81
N THR A 80 30.52 7.04 -20.48
CA THR A 80 31.16 8.37 -20.30
C THR A 80 30.23 9.53 -20.59
N ASP A 81 29.25 9.34 -21.45
CA ASP A 81 28.30 10.37 -21.87
C ASP A 81 26.97 10.34 -21.11
N LEU A 82 26.79 9.40 -20.20
CA LEU A 82 25.55 9.26 -19.45
C LEU A 82 25.52 10.19 -18.24
N PRO A 83 24.58 11.15 -18.19
CA PRO A 83 24.34 11.90 -16.97
C PRO A 83 23.87 10.99 -15.84
N HIS A 84 24.46 11.14 -14.65
CA HIS A 84 24.05 10.28 -13.54
C HIS A 84 24.36 10.88 -12.17
N TRP A 85 23.61 10.47 -11.16
CA TRP A 85 23.86 10.75 -9.74
C TRP A 85 24.51 9.58 -9.05
N LEU A 86 25.58 9.83 -8.29
CA LEU A 86 26.16 8.88 -7.36
C LEU A 86 25.38 8.92 -6.04
N VAL A 87 24.91 7.77 -5.59
CA VAL A 87 24.14 7.64 -4.34
C VAL A 87 24.62 6.45 -3.52
N PRO A 88 24.52 6.48 -2.18
CA PRO A 88 24.91 5.36 -1.33
C PRO A 88 24.07 4.10 -1.56
N ASP A 89 22.76 4.25 -1.87
CA ASP A 89 21.80 3.17 -2.04
C ASP A 89 20.76 3.55 -3.11
N THR A 90 20.73 2.80 -4.21
CA THR A 90 19.82 3.06 -5.34
C THR A 90 18.37 2.74 -5.03
N LEU A 91 18.08 1.78 -4.13
CA LEU A 91 16.72 1.50 -3.67
C LEU A 91 16.19 2.67 -2.84
N TYR A 92 17.00 3.18 -1.92
CA TYR A 92 16.61 4.36 -1.14
C TYR A 92 16.39 5.59 -2.02
N ALA A 93 17.26 5.82 -3.00
CA ALA A 93 17.09 6.90 -3.98
C ALA A 93 15.80 6.73 -4.80
N TYR A 94 15.46 5.50 -5.21
CA TYR A 94 14.18 5.19 -5.87
C TYR A 94 12.98 5.55 -5.00
N GLN A 95 13.05 5.25 -3.72
CA GLN A 95 12.02 5.59 -2.73
C GLN A 95 11.91 7.11 -2.54
N GLN A 96 13.02 7.83 -2.51
CA GLN A 96 13.04 9.30 -2.44
C GLN A 96 12.36 9.95 -3.66
N ILE A 97 12.59 9.44 -4.88
CA ILE A 97 11.89 9.90 -6.08
C ILE A 97 10.38 9.67 -5.96
N ALA A 98 9.99 8.49 -5.50
CA ALA A 98 8.57 8.15 -5.34
C ALA A 98 7.87 9.05 -4.29
N SER A 99 8.53 9.29 -3.16
CA SER A 99 8.03 10.22 -2.13
C SER A 99 7.91 11.64 -2.65
N LEU A 100 8.91 12.13 -3.39
CA LEU A 100 8.87 13.45 -4.01
C LEU A 100 7.72 13.57 -5.03
N HIS A 101 7.54 12.54 -5.87
CA HIS A 101 6.43 12.50 -6.84
C HIS A 101 5.07 12.53 -6.14
N ARG A 102 4.89 11.72 -5.10
CA ARG A 102 3.70 11.68 -4.27
C ARG A 102 3.39 13.07 -3.66
N LYS A 103 4.41 13.74 -3.10
CA LYS A 103 4.27 15.09 -2.51
C LYS A 103 3.83 16.12 -3.54
N ASN A 104 4.39 16.09 -4.73
CA ASN A 104 4.05 17.03 -5.81
C ASN A 104 2.61 16.84 -6.31
N LEU A 105 2.07 15.62 -6.28
CA LEU A 105 0.69 15.33 -6.67
C LEU A 105 -0.31 15.70 -5.57
N ASN A 106 0.08 15.60 -4.30
CA ASN A 106 -0.72 15.90 -3.12
C ASN A 106 -2.11 15.22 -3.10
N LEU A 107 -2.18 13.99 -3.63
CA LEU A 107 -3.39 13.17 -3.60
C LEU A 107 -3.54 12.49 -2.23
N PRO A 108 -4.77 12.21 -1.76
CA PRO A 108 -5.00 11.37 -0.59
C PRO A 108 -4.34 10.00 -0.73
N VAL A 109 -3.71 9.52 0.32
CA VAL A 109 -3.04 8.22 0.36
C VAL A 109 -3.67 7.36 1.44
N ILE A 110 -4.26 6.24 1.03
CA ILE A 110 -4.81 5.21 1.90
C ILE A 110 -3.85 4.03 1.91
N ALA A 111 -3.30 3.71 3.08
CA ALA A 111 -2.41 2.56 3.27
C ALA A 111 -3.14 1.42 3.97
N VAL A 112 -2.99 0.20 3.46
CA VAL A 112 -3.66 -1.00 4.00
C VAL A 112 -2.64 -2.06 4.37
N THR A 113 -2.65 -2.51 5.62
CA THR A 113 -1.87 -3.67 6.09
C THR A 113 -2.75 -4.63 6.87
N GLY A 114 -2.19 -5.77 7.28
CA GLY A 114 -2.86 -6.80 8.05
C GLY A 114 -2.25 -8.19 7.82
N SER A 115 -2.61 -9.16 8.61
CA SER A 115 -2.21 -10.55 8.39
C SER A 115 -2.91 -11.11 7.16
N VAL A 116 -4.24 -11.02 7.13
CA VAL A 116 -5.10 -11.40 5.99
C VAL A 116 -6.02 -10.24 5.61
N GLY A 117 -6.70 -10.33 4.47
CA GLY A 117 -7.70 -9.35 4.04
C GLY A 117 -7.13 -8.09 3.38
N LYS A 118 -5.83 -7.84 3.37
CA LYS A 118 -5.20 -6.63 2.78
C LYS A 118 -5.65 -6.34 1.35
N THR A 119 -5.50 -7.31 0.48
CA THR A 119 -5.83 -7.18 -0.95
C THR A 119 -7.33 -6.99 -1.16
N THR A 120 -8.15 -7.75 -0.42
CA THR A 120 -9.61 -7.62 -0.47
C THR A 120 -10.03 -6.21 -0.03
N THR A 121 -9.53 -5.74 1.11
CA THR A 121 -9.82 -4.38 1.61
C THR A 121 -9.35 -3.31 0.64
N ARG A 122 -8.15 -3.45 0.05
CA ARG A 122 -7.63 -2.54 -0.98
C ARG A 122 -8.57 -2.47 -2.19
N GLU A 123 -9.03 -3.61 -2.72
CA GLU A 123 -9.95 -3.64 -3.87
C GLU A 123 -11.34 -3.08 -3.52
N LEU A 124 -11.83 -3.35 -2.30
CA LEU A 124 -13.06 -2.76 -1.80
C LEU A 124 -12.95 -1.23 -1.72
N ILE A 125 -11.87 -0.70 -1.12
CA ILE A 125 -11.62 0.74 -1.05
C ILE A 125 -11.54 1.34 -2.47
N ARG A 126 -10.76 0.72 -3.37
CA ARG A 126 -10.63 1.18 -4.75
C ARG A 126 -11.99 1.25 -5.47
N GLY A 127 -12.82 0.21 -5.30
CA GLY A 127 -14.16 0.18 -5.90
C GLY A 127 -15.08 1.25 -5.32
N ILE A 128 -15.09 1.43 -4.00
CA ILE A 128 -15.94 2.43 -3.34
C ILE A 128 -15.53 3.87 -3.71
N LEU A 129 -14.22 4.13 -3.85
CA LEU A 129 -13.72 5.45 -4.20
C LEU A 129 -13.77 5.79 -5.69
N SER A 130 -14.11 4.82 -6.56
CA SER A 130 -14.15 5.04 -8.02
C SER A 130 -15.04 6.21 -8.48
N PRO A 131 -16.13 6.60 -7.81
CA PRO A 131 -16.88 7.80 -8.17
C PRO A 131 -16.11 9.12 -8.04
N LEU A 132 -15.00 9.14 -7.28
CA LEU A 132 -14.12 10.32 -7.16
C LEU A 132 -13.23 10.53 -8.38
N GLY A 133 -13.03 9.50 -9.21
CA GLY A 133 -12.14 9.46 -10.35
C GLY A 133 -11.25 8.22 -10.37
N GLU A 134 -10.19 8.25 -11.16
CA GLU A 134 -9.23 7.14 -11.23
C GLU A 134 -8.48 6.96 -9.91
N ILE A 135 -8.40 5.74 -9.44
CA ILE A 135 -7.72 5.37 -8.19
C ILE A 135 -6.46 4.57 -8.50
N VAL A 136 -5.32 5.12 -8.13
CA VAL A 136 -4.03 4.44 -8.27
C VAL A 136 -3.86 3.43 -7.15
N SER A 137 -3.85 2.15 -7.46
CA SER A 137 -3.71 1.09 -6.45
C SER A 137 -2.55 0.14 -6.72
N SER A 138 -2.03 -0.51 -5.66
CA SER A 138 -1.05 -1.58 -5.77
C SER A 138 -1.57 -2.70 -6.66
N ARG A 139 -0.76 -3.18 -7.60
CA ARG A 139 -1.11 -4.28 -8.51
C ARG A 139 -0.45 -5.57 -8.03
N GLY A 140 -1.21 -6.67 -8.02
CA GLY A 140 -0.66 -7.96 -7.61
C GLY A 140 -0.04 -7.90 -6.20
N ASN A 141 1.25 -8.16 -6.11
CA ASN A 141 2.05 -8.16 -4.89
C ASN A 141 2.99 -6.93 -4.77
N GLU A 142 2.65 -5.80 -5.39
CA GLU A 142 3.40 -4.54 -5.28
C GLU A 142 3.21 -3.90 -3.89
N ASN A 143 3.61 -4.61 -2.83
CA ASN A 143 3.37 -4.24 -1.44
C ASN A 143 4.65 -4.18 -0.58
N ASN A 144 5.81 -4.10 -1.23
CA ASN A 144 7.14 -4.09 -0.62
C ASN A 144 7.95 -2.84 -0.99
N ASP A 145 9.23 -2.80 -0.57
CA ASP A 145 10.18 -1.69 -0.74
C ASP A 145 10.38 -1.22 -2.21
N VAL A 146 10.05 -2.05 -3.18
CA VAL A 146 10.07 -1.73 -4.63
C VAL A 146 8.66 -1.47 -5.16
N GLY A 147 7.68 -2.24 -4.71
CA GLY A 147 6.32 -2.22 -5.25
C GLY A 147 5.52 -0.98 -4.85
N VAL A 148 5.66 -0.52 -3.60
CA VAL A 148 4.98 0.71 -3.13
C VAL A 148 5.50 1.93 -3.88
N PRO A 149 6.82 2.17 -4.00
CA PRO A 149 7.36 3.25 -4.85
C PRO A 149 6.88 3.16 -6.30
N LYS A 150 6.89 1.95 -6.88
CA LYS A 150 6.39 1.73 -8.25
C LYS A 150 4.93 2.13 -8.40
N THR A 151 4.10 1.86 -7.40
CA THR A 151 2.69 2.27 -7.39
C THR A 151 2.56 3.79 -7.33
N LEU A 152 3.29 4.45 -6.44
CA LEU A 152 3.28 5.91 -6.31
C LEU A 152 3.70 6.61 -7.60
N LEU A 153 4.73 6.10 -8.28
CA LEU A 153 5.25 6.66 -9.53
C LEU A 153 4.29 6.53 -10.73
N ARG A 154 3.25 5.71 -10.62
CA ARG A 154 2.17 5.63 -11.64
C ARG A 154 1.16 6.76 -11.55
N GLY A 155 1.06 7.44 -10.41
CA GLY A 155 0.09 8.48 -10.19
C GLY A 155 0.28 9.71 -11.09
N THR A 156 -0.81 10.36 -11.37
CA THR A 156 -0.88 11.59 -12.17
C THR A 156 -1.82 12.61 -11.50
N LYS A 157 -1.80 13.86 -11.92
CA LYS A 157 -2.73 14.91 -11.45
C LYS A 157 -4.20 14.65 -11.79
N LYS A 158 -4.48 13.65 -12.64
CA LYS A 158 -5.85 13.28 -13.01
C LYS A 158 -6.45 12.23 -12.08
N ASP A 159 -5.63 11.60 -11.26
CA ASP A 159 -6.06 10.59 -10.33
C ASP A 159 -6.66 11.22 -9.07
N ALA A 160 -7.59 10.51 -8.42
CA ALA A 160 -8.30 11.00 -7.26
C ALA A 160 -7.65 10.62 -5.92
N ALA A 161 -7.02 9.45 -5.85
CA ALA A 161 -6.37 8.95 -4.63
C ALA A 161 -5.40 7.79 -4.93
N TYR A 162 -4.55 7.50 -3.93
CA TYR A 162 -3.77 6.27 -3.86
C TYR A 162 -4.37 5.28 -2.86
N VAL A 163 -4.38 4.00 -3.21
CA VAL A 163 -4.71 2.89 -2.30
C VAL A 163 -3.56 1.88 -2.32
N LEU A 164 -2.74 1.92 -1.28
CA LEU A 164 -1.48 1.19 -1.21
C LEU A 164 -1.60 -0.01 -0.26
N GLU A 165 -1.27 -1.20 -0.75
CA GLU A 165 -1.08 -2.36 0.10
C GLU A 165 0.34 -2.37 0.65
N MET A 166 0.49 -2.55 1.97
CA MET A 166 1.78 -2.63 2.65
C MET A 166 1.95 -4.00 3.30
N GLY A 167 2.87 -4.78 2.75
CA GLY A 167 3.27 -6.09 3.26
C GLY A 167 4.57 -6.02 4.05
N MET A 168 4.82 -7.06 4.86
CA MET A 168 6.07 -7.19 5.61
C MET A 168 6.47 -8.65 5.75
N ARG A 169 7.74 -8.87 6.00
CA ARG A 169 8.32 -10.14 6.47
C ARG A 169 9.02 -9.98 7.83
N GLY A 170 9.27 -8.74 8.28
CA GLY A 170 9.95 -8.42 9.52
C GLY A 170 9.65 -6.99 9.98
N LEU A 171 10.12 -6.66 11.19
CA LEU A 171 10.05 -5.31 11.75
C LEU A 171 10.80 -4.28 10.89
N GLY A 172 10.36 -3.02 10.93
CA GLY A 172 10.93 -1.89 10.20
C GLY A 172 10.56 -1.83 8.72
N GLN A 173 9.89 -2.85 8.17
CA GLN A 173 9.55 -2.87 6.74
C GLN A 173 8.33 -1.99 6.44
N ILE A 174 7.26 -2.08 7.23
CA ILE A 174 6.09 -1.21 7.07
C ILE A 174 6.44 0.24 7.41
N GLU A 175 7.32 0.46 8.39
CA GLU A 175 7.84 1.79 8.69
C GLU A 175 8.45 2.48 7.46
N ARG A 176 9.36 1.80 6.75
CA ARG A 176 9.94 2.34 5.50
C ARG A 176 8.89 2.64 4.45
N LEU A 177 7.89 1.76 4.28
CA LEU A 177 6.80 1.99 3.33
C LEU A 177 5.94 3.19 3.74
N SER A 178 5.67 3.35 5.04
CA SER A 178 4.98 4.51 5.60
C SER A 178 5.75 5.80 5.36
N GLN A 179 7.08 5.79 5.55
CA GLN A 179 7.95 6.94 5.27
C GLN A 179 7.90 7.40 3.80
N VAL A 180 7.83 6.46 2.87
CA VAL A 180 7.75 6.76 1.44
C VAL A 180 6.37 7.28 1.05
N ALA A 181 5.32 6.70 1.61
CA ALA A 181 3.94 6.97 1.22
C ALA A 181 3.32 8.17 1.96
N GLU A 182 3.71 8.44 3.21
CA GLU A 182 3.12 9.44 4.11
C GLU A 182 1.57 9.39 4.07
N PRO A 183 0.94 8.32 4.59
CA PRO A 183 -0.49 8.11 4.45
C PRO A 183 -1.34 9.20 5.10
N ASP A 184 -2.54 9.42 4.57
CA ASP A 184 -3.61 10.20 5.21
C ASP A 184 -4.51 9.29 6.04
N ILE A 185 -4.74 8.06 5.57
CA ILE A 185 -5.54 7.04 6.25
C ILE A 185 -4.76 5.74 6.27
N ALA A 186 -4.65 5.12 7.45
CA ALA A 186 -4.08 3.80 7.64
C ALA A 186 -5.18 2.79 8.02
N VAL A 187 -5.21 1.64 7.35
CA VAL A 187 -6.16 0.56 7.66
C VAL A 187 -5.36 -0.68 8.06
N ILE A 188 -5.63 -1.21 9.24
CA ILE A 188 -5.05 -2.47 9.70
C ILE A 188 -6.16 -3.50 9.81
N THR A 189 -6.18 -4.48 8.91
CA THR A 189 -7.31 -5.40 8.81
C THR A 189 -7.42 -6.37 9.99
N ASN A 190 -6.30 -6.87 10.49
CA ASN A 190 -6.22 -7.76 11.65
C ASN A 190 -4.77 -8.08 12.03
N VAL A 191 -4.60 -8.68 13.23
CA VAL A 191 -3.35 -9.27 13.71
C VAL A 191 -3.55 -10.77 13.93
N GLY A 192 -3.30 -11.55 12.88
CA GLY A 192 -3.33 -13.02 12.93
C GLY A 192 -1.94 -13.63 13.13
N GLN A 193 -1.75 -14.87 12.68
CA GLN A 193 -0.51 -15.64 12.84
C GLN A 193 0.42 -15.56 11.64
N ALA A 194 0.02 -14.90 10.55
CA ALA A 194 0.86 -14.75 9.37
C ALA A 194 2.24 -14.14 9.74
N HIS A 195 3.32 -14.78 9.30
CA HIS A 195 4.72 -14.45 9.62
C HIS A 195 5.16 -14.71 11.08
N ILE A 196 4.41 -15.44 11.89
CA ILE A 196 4.77 -15.74 13.28
C ILE A 196 6.11 -16.50 13.38
N GLY A 197 6.44 -17.35 12.40
CA GLY A 197 7.72 -18.05 12.35
C GLY A 197 8.96 -17.14 12.20
N ILE A 198 8.76 -15.89 11.73
CA ILE A 198 9.84 -14.90 11.58
C ILE A 198 9.81 -13.91 12.75
N LEU A 199 8.63 -13.47 13.15
CA LEU A 199 8.45 -12.44 14.18
C LEU A 199 8.38 -13.00 15.60
N GLY A 200 8.19 -14.29 15.75
CA GLY A 200 8.21 -15.02 17.02
C GLY A 200 6.91 -14.94 17.83
N SER A 201 6.16 -13.84 17.74
CA SER A 201 4.92 -13.70 18.51
C SER A 201 3.88 -12.81 17.82
N ARG A 202 2.62 -12.86 18.26
CA ARG A 202 1.54 -11.98 17.80
C ARG A 202 1.74 -10.53 18.23
N GLU A 203 2.36 -10.29 19.38
CA GLU A 203 2.73 -8.95 19.85
C GLU A 203 3.70 -8.28 18.89
N ASN A 204 4.70 -9.02 18.40
CA ASN A 204 5.64 -8.51 17.41
C ASN A 204 4.96 -8.28 16.05
N ILE A 205 3.97 -9.11 15.69
CA ILE A 205 3.16 -8.89 14.48
C ILE A 205 2.33 -7.60 14.64
N ALA A 206 1.71 -7.38 15.81
CA ALA A 206 0.97 -6.16 16.10
C ALA A 206 1.89 -4.92 16.04
N LYS A 207 3.08 -4.99 16.64
CA LYS A 207 4.09 -3.92 16.58
C LYS A 207 4.52 -3.62 15.15
N ALA A 208 4.80 -4.64 14.35
CA ALA A 208 5.19 -4.48 12.95
C ALA A 208 4.06 -3.84 12.10
N LYS A 209 2.79 -4.21 12.34
CA LYS A 209 1.68 -3.59 11.62
C LYS A 209 1.40 -2.16 12.05
N SER A 210 1.61 -1.85 13.34
CA SER A 210 1.50 -0.49 13.87
C SER A 210 2.55 0.47 13.29
N GLU A 211 3.63 -0.04 12.66
CA GLU A 211 4.61 0.77 11.93
C GLU A 211 4.00 1.57 10.77
N ILE A 212 2.80 1.22 10.32
CA ILE A 212 2.07 1.99 9.28
C ILE A 212 1.80 3.43 9.73
N THR A 213 1.80 3.69 11.03
CA THR A 213 1.61 5.01 11.61
C THR A 213 2.88 5.86 11.67
N SER A 214 4.06 5.30 11.37
CA SER A 214 5.35 5.98 11.58
C SER A 214 5.46 7.30 10.82
N ASN A 215 4.83 7.41 9.65
CA ASN A 215 4.74 8.64 8.87
C ASN A 215 3.28 8.94 8.43
N LEU A 216 2.31 8.42 9.18
CA LEU A 216 0.92 8.86 9.03
C LEU A 216 0.85 10.36 9.35
N LYS A 217 0.16 11.13 8.53
CA LYS A 217 0.03 12.57 8.73
C LYS A 217 -0.58 12.87 10.10
N SER A 218 -0.25 14.02 10.71
CA SER A 218 -0.74 14.42 12.03
C SER A 218 -2.26 14.42 12.14
N GLU A 219 -2.94 14.86 11.08
CA GLU A 219 -4.41 14.86 10.97
C GLU A 219 -4.97 13.54 10.44
N GLY A 220 -4.10 12.56 10.22
CA GLY A 220 -4.47 11.26 9.68
C GLY A 220 -5.24 10.41 10.68
N VAL A 221 -5.82 9.32 10.18
CA VAL A 221 -6.64 8.41 10.98
C VAL A 221 -6.22 6.96 10.75
N VAL A 222 -6.29 6.17 11.82
CA VAL A 222 -6.12 4.71 11.78
C VAL A 222 -7.48 4.05 11.91
N ILE A 223 -7.80 3.13 11.00
CA ILE A 223 -9.05 2.34 11.03
C ILE A 223 -8.68 0.90 11.37
N ILE A 224 -9.29 0.36 12.41
CA ILE A 224 -9.05 -1.00 12.91
C ILE A 224 -10.35 -1.72 13.26
N PRO A 225 -10.38 -3.06 13.25
CA PRO A 225 -11.46 -3.81 13.86
C PRO A 225 -11.42 -3.63 15.37
N PHE A 226 -12.59 -3.49 15.98
CA PHE A 226 -12.74 -3.40 17.42
C PHE A 226 -12.49 -4.76 18.09
N GLY A 227 -11.83 -4.77 19.25
CA GLY A 227 -11.62 -5.96 20.08
C GLY A 227 -10.27 -6.66 19.94
N ASP A 228 -9.37 -6.20 19.06
CA ASP A 228 -7.99 -6.71 19.00
C ASP A 228 -7.10 -5.96 20.01
N ASN A 229 -6.99 -6.51 21.24
CA ASN A 229 -6.26 -5.91 22.35
C ASN A 229 -4.76 -5.75 22.07
N LEU A 230 -4.15 -6.69 21.32
CA LEU A 230 -2.73 -6.62 20.96
C LEU A 230 -2.46 -5.47 19.99
N LEU A 231 -3.33 -5.31 19.01
CA LEU A 231 -3.25 -4.22 18.04
C LEU A 231 -3.46 -2.87 18.73
N GLU A 232 -4.50 -2.76 19.56
CA GLU A 232 -4.82 -1.55 20.29
C GLU A 232 -3.65 -1.10 21.17
N LYS A 233 -3.03 -2.04 21.91
CA LYS A 233 -1.86 -1.78 22.74
C LYS A 233 -0.66 -1.29 21.89
N ALA A 234 -0.34 -2.00 20.81
CA ALA A 234 0.78 -1.66 19.95
C ALA A 234 0.60 -0.29 19.26
N LEU A 235 -0.64 0.04 18.87
CA LEU A 235 -0.97 1.35 18.30
C LEU A 235 -0.80 2.48 19.30
N ARG A 236 -1.27 2.32 20.54
CA ARG A 236 -1.14 3.36 21.58
C ARG A 236 0.31 3.68 21.96
N GLU A 237 1.23 2.74 21.73
CA GLU A 237 2.66 2.97 21.94
C GLU A 237 3.29 3.85 20.84
N LYS A 238 2.67 3.92 19.64
CA LYS A 238 3.23 4.59 18.45
C LYS A 238 2.39 5.75 17.92
N TRP A 239 1.09 5.77 18.21
CA TRP A 239 0.16 6.72 17.63
C TRP A 239 -0.75 7.36 18.68
N SER A 240 -0.72 8.69 18.76
CA SER A 240 -1.55 9.50 19.65
C SER A 240 -2.74 10.18 18.96
N GLY A 241 -2.85 10.05 17.62
CA GLY A 241 -3.93 10.66 16.84
C GLY A 241 -5.22 9.81 16.82
N ARG A 242 -6.11 10.11 15.89
CA ARG A 242 -7.42 9.45 15.78
C ARG A 242 -7.28 7.97 15.42
N ILE A 243 -8.04 7.14 16.14
CA ILE A 243 -8.26 5.73 15.83
C ILE A 243 -9.75 5.52 15.72
N ILE A 244 -10.22 4.97 14.60
CA ILE A 244 -11.61 4.57 14.36
C ILE A 244 -11.69 3.06 14.48
N ARG A 245 -12.57 2.62 15.35
CA ARG A 245 -12.84 1.21 15.66
C ARG A 245 -14.15 0.80 15.04
N VAL A 246 -14.13 -0.24 14.23
CA VAL A 246 -15.32 -0.74 13.56
C VAL A 246 -15.69 -2.12 14.08
N ALA A 247 -16.98 -2.37 14.28
CA ALA A 247 -17.51 -3.65 14.76
C ALA A 247 -18.72 -4.09 13.95
N ILE A 248 -18.93 -5.39 13.88
CA ILE A 248 -20.17 -6.00 13.40
C ILE A 248 -20.88 -6.59 14.61
N GLU A 249 -22.19 -6.35 14.77
CA GLU A 249 -23.00 -6.99 15.81
C GLU A 249 -22.83 -8.52 15.77
N ASP A 250 -22.76 -9.13 16.93
CA ASP A 250 -22.60 -10.60 17.10
C ASP A 250 -21.34 -11.18 16.42
N PHE A 251 -20.36 -10.35 16.08
CA PHE A 251 -19.08 -10.77 15.54
C PHE A 251 -17.97 -10.52 16.57
N SER A 252 -17.57 -11.57 17.30
CA SER A 252 -16.39 -11.52 18.15
C SER A 252 -15.14 -11.84 17.32
N LEU A 253 -14.01 -11.26 17.69
CA LEU A 253 -12.71 -11.62 17.11
C LEU A 253 -12.10 -12.85 17.77
N ASP A 254 -12.88 -13.65 18.51
CA ASP A 254 -12.43 -14.83 19.24
C ASP A 254 -11.76 -15.87 18.34
N TRP A 255 -12.19 -15.93 17.07
CA TRP A 255 -11.58 -16.79 16.06
C TRP A 255 -10.11 -16.41 15.73
N LEU A 256 -9.66 -15.18 16.05
CA LEU A 256 -8.26 -14.78 15.95
C LEU A 256 -7.42 -15.26 17.14
N GLY A 257 -8.02 -15.96 18.13
CA GLY A 257 -7.35 -16.36 19.36
C GLY A 257 -6.95 -15.17 20.25
N CYS A 258 -7.75 -14.10 20.23
CA CYS A 258 -7.48 -12.83 20.91
C CYS A 258 -7.88 -12.83 22.39
N ASN A 259 -8.24 -13.99 22.97
CA ASN A 259 -8.70 -14.13 24.36
C ASN A 259 -7.53 -14.03 25.37
N ASP A 260 -6.75 -12.96 25.28
CA ASP A 260 -5.85 -12.61 26.39
C ASP A 260 -6.54 -11.57 27.28
N ASP A 261 -7.22 -12.05 28.32
CA ASP A 261 -7.93 -11.24 29.32
C ASP A 261 -6.99 -10.31 30.14
N SER A 262 -5.69 -10.43 29.93
CA SER A 262 -4.68 -9.68 30.73
C SER A 262 -4.65 -8.19 30.44
N PHE A 263 -5.19 -7.74 29.28
CA PHE A 263 -5.29 -6.35 28.88
C PHE A 263 -6.70 -5.99 28.41
N SER A 264 -7.64 -5.95 29.34
CA SER A 264 -8.98 -5.42 29.08
C SER A 264 -8.88 -3.88 28.96
N ILE A 265 -9.08 -3.36 27.76
CA ILE A 265 -9.28 -1.92 27.56
C ILE A 265 -10.69 -1.58 28.03
N ARG A 266 -10.81 -1.37 29.36
CA ARG A 266 -12.08 -0.96 29.97
C ARG A 266 -12.47 0.42 29.41
N ASN A 267 -13.70 0.54 28.94
CA ASN A 267 -14.34 1.79 28.48
C ASN A 267 -13.99 2.28 27.05
N ILE A 268 -13.55 1.42 26.13
CA ILE A 268 -13.55 1.76 24.71
C ILE A 268 -14.74 1.10 24.06
N GLU A 269 -15.50 1.89 23.31
CA GLU A 269 -16.58 1.43 22.46
C GLU A 269 -16.17 1.57 20.99
N PRO A 270 -16.74 0.77 20.07
CA PRO A 270 -16.52 0.98 18.65
C PRO A 270 -17.18 2.29 18.18
N ASP A 271 -16.50 3.00 17.27
CA ASP A 271 -17.00 4.23 16.67
C ASP A 271 -18.13 3.94 15.68
N TYR A 272 -18.05 2.79 14.99
CA TYR A 272 -19.11 2.31 14.10
C TYR A 272 -19.45 0.86 14.40
N ILE A 273 -20.75 0.62 14.58
CA ILE A 273 -21.31 -0.73 14.71
C ILE A 273 -22.23 -0.98 13.51
N SER A 274 -22.01 -2.10 12.83
CA SER A 274 -22.79 -2.55 11.69
C SER A 274 -23.49 -3.85 11.97
N LYS A 275 -24.64 -4.05 11.35
CA LYS A 275 -25.39 -5.30 11.38
C LYS A 275 -25.29 -6.00 10.05
N ILE A 276 -25.01 -7.31 10.09
CA ILE A 276 -24.96 -8.14 8.90
C ILE A 276 -26.21 -9.01 8.80
N ASP A 277 -26.81 -9.03 7.64
CA ASP A 277 -27.85 -9.99 7.25
C ASP A 277 -27.24 -10.98 6.26
N MET A 278 -26.82 -12.11 6.76
CA MET A 278 -26.17 -13.17 5.96
C MET A 278 -27.13 -13.84 4.98
N GLN A 279 -28.45 -13.87 5.27
CA GLN A 279 -29.42 -14.49 4.38
C GLN A 279 -29.66 -13.68 3.11
N ASN A 280 -29.69 -12.35 3.27
CA ASN A 280 -29.89 -11.42 2.16
C ASN A 280 -28.60 -10.81 1.63
N ASN A 281 -27.45 -11.20 2.20
CA ASN A 281 -26.13 -10.68 1.86
C ASN A 281 -26.03 -9.14 1.98
N LEU A 282 -26.53 -8.58 3.08
CA LEU A 282 -26.61 -7.15 3.32
C LEU A 282 -25.79 -6.72 4.55
N LEU A 283 -25.18 -5.54 4.47
CA LEU A 283 -24.56 -4.86 5.60
C LEU A 283 -25.33 -3.54 5.87
N SER A 284 -25.71 -3.32 7.12
CA SER A 284 -26.32 -2.05 7.54
C SER A 284 -25.26 -1.11 8.08
N PHE A 285 -25.04 0.04 7.43
CA PHE A 285 -24.06 1.02 7.84
C PHE A 285 -24.64 2.44 7.70
N GLN A 286 -24.59 3.24 8.77
CA GLN A 286 -25.09 4.62 8.81
C GLN A 286 -26.53 4.79 8.24
N GLY A 287 -27.42 3.86 8.59
CA GLY A 287 -28.83 3.89 8.15
C GLY A 287 -29.06 3.39 6.72
N SER A 288 -28.04 3.03 5.96
CA SER A 288 -28.13 2.43 4.63
C SER A 288 -27.99 0.91 4.71
N LYS A 289 -28.70 0.18 3.85
CA LYS A 289 -28.53 -1.26 3.64
C LYS A 289 -27.77 -1.46 2.33
N LEU A 290 -26.57 -1.99 2.39
CA LEU A 290 -25.67 -2.18 1.26
C LEU A 290 -25.46 -3.65 0.98
N LYS A 291 -25.52 -4.05 -0.29
CA LYS A 291 -25.22 -5.42 -0.70
C LYS A 291 -23.73 -5.68 -0.49
N LEU A 292 -23.40 -6.81 0.14
CA LEU A 292 -22.01 -7.23 0.27
C LEU A 292 -21.48 -7.62 -1.12
N PRO A 293 -20.39 -6.97 -1.57
CA PRO A 293 -19.79 -7.31 -2.86
C PRO A 293 -19.16 -8.71 -2.89
N ILE A 294 -18.77 -9.19 -1.70
CA ILE A 294 -18.14 -10.48 -1.49
C ILE A 294 -18.76 -11.11 -0.23
N GLU A 295 -19.20 -12.35 -0.34
CA GLU A 295 -19.83 -13.05 0.76
C GLU A 295 -18.84 -13.39 1.89
N GLY A 296 -19.37 -13.58 3.09
CA GLY A 296 -18.63 -14.00 4.27
C GLY A 296 -18.44 -12.90 5.32
N ARG A 297 -18.46 -13.30 6.59
CA ARG A 297 -18.38 -12.36 7.73
C ARG A 297 -17.06 -11.56 7.74
N HIS A 298 -15.94 -12.21 7.43
CA HIS A 298 -14.64 -11.54 7.32
C HIS A 298 -14.62 -10.50 6.18
N ASN A 299 -15.29 -10.79 5.06
CA ASN A 299 -15.41 -9.83 3.95
C ASN A 299 -16.36 -8.68 4.30
N ALA A 300 -17.39 -8.92 5.12
CA ALA A 300 -18.23 -7.87 5.67
C ALA A 300 -17.43 -6.90 6.55
N MET A 301 -16.48 -7.40 7.37
CA MET A 301 -15.57 -6.55 8.15
C MET A 301 -14.63 -5.75 7.23
N ASN A 302 -14.05 -6.37 6.21
CA ASN A 302 -13.22 -5.68 5.22
C ASN A 302 -14.02 -4.59 4.49
N PHE A 303 -15.28 -4.87 4.17
CA PHE A 303 -16.18 -3.91 3.52
C PHE A 303 -16.54 -2.75 4.46
N LEU A 304 -16.81 -3.03 5.73
CA LEU A 304 -17.08 -2.00 6.73
C LEU A 304 -15.89 -1.05 6.89
N MET A 305 -14.65 -1.57 6.96
CA MET A 305 -13.44 -0.74 6.98
C MET A 305 -13.32 0.12 5.72
N ALA A 306 -13.64 -0.44 4.55
CA ALA A 306 -13.59 0.29 3.29
C ALA A 306 -14.66 1.40 3.21
N LEU A 307 -15.88 1.16 3.71
CA LEU A 307 -16.94 2.18 3.85
C LEU A 307 -16.52 3.30 4.82
N THR A 308 -15.83 2.94 5.89
CA THR A 308 -15.29 3.91 6.86
C THR A 308 -14.24 4.81 6.19
N VAL A 309 -13.36 4.26 5.34
CA VAL A 309 -12.41 5.08 4.53
C VAL A 309 -13.17 6.08 3.66
N ALA A 310 -14.23 5.64 2.97
CA ALA A 310 -15.03 6.52 2.12
C ALA A 310 -15.70 7.65 2.93
N THR A 311 -16.21 7.32 4.12
CA THR A 311 -16.80 8.30 5.04
C THR A 311 -15.77 9.34 5.49
N GLU A 312 -14.55 8.93 5.82
CA GLU A 312 -13.46 9.84 6.22
C GLU A 312 -13.00 10.76 5.07
N LEU A 313 -13.15 10.31 3.83
CA LEU A 313 -12.92 11.15 2.64
C LEU A 313 -14.12 11.99 2.23
N GLY A 314 -15.22 11.97 3.01
CA GLY A 314 -16.43 12.74 2.77
C GLY A 314 -17.32 12.20 1.65
N LEU A 315 -17.11 10.96 1.20
CA LEU A 315 -17.94 10.34 0.18
C LEU A 315 -19.28 9.87 0.77
N SER A 316 -20.38 10.23 0.12
CA SER A 316 -21.70 9.72 0.49
C SER A 316 -21.85 8.26 0.11
N ILE A 317 -22.11 7.41 1.09
CA ILE A 317 -22.34 5.97 0.88
C ILE A 317 -23.76 5.62 0.43
N LYS A 318 -24.69 6.58 0.43
CA LYS A 318 -26.14 6.34 0.17
C LYS A 318 -26.42 5.88 -1.27
N ASN A 319 -25.52 6.15 -2.20
CA ASN A 319 -25.67 5.86 -3.62
C ASN A 319 -24.63 4.83 -4.11
N LEU A 320 -24.06 4.03 -3.21
CA LEU A 320 -23.20 2.90 -3.57
C LEU A 320 -24.11 1.72 -3.99
N ASP A 321 -24.74 1.88 -5.15
CA ASP A 321 -25.40 0.79 -5.83
C ASP A 321 -24.34 -0.25 -6.26
N GLU A 322 -24.63 -1.26 -6.96
CA GLU A 322 -23.76 -2.40 -7.26
C GLU A 322 -22.26 -2.09 -7.45
N LEU A 323 -21.46 -2.35 -6.41
CA LEU A 323 -20.00 -2.28 -6.50
C LEU A 323 -19.47 -3.46 -7.31
N ASN A 324 -18.93 -3.16 -8.48
CA ASN A 324 -18.27 -4.16 -9.31
C ASN A 324 -16.79 -4.28 -8.86
N ILE A 325 -16.50 -5.30 -8.05
CA ILE A 325 -15.16 -5.54 -7.51
C ILE A 325 -14.49 -6.68 -8.26
N ASN A 326 -13.46 -6.34 -9.01
CA ASN A 326 -12.61 -7.33 -9.67
C ASN A 326 -11.55 -7.85 -8.71
N MET A 327 -11.78 -9.02 -8.14
CA MET A 327 -10.79 -9.69 -7.29
C MET A 327 -9.64 -10.25 -8.16
N PRO A 328 -8.38 -10.11 -7.68
CA PRO A 328 -7.24 -10.76 -8.33
C PRO A 328 -7.39 -12.28 -8.37
N MET A 329 -6.71 -12.92 -9.34
CA MET A 329 -6.68 -14.39 -9.46
C MET A 329 -6.24 -15.05 -8.15
N GLY A 330 -6.84 -16.19 -7.82
CA GLY A 330 -6.55 -16.94 -6.60
C GLY A 330 -7.21 -16.40 -5.32
N ARG A 331 -8.12 -15.44 -5.44
CA ARG A 331 -8.77 -14.82 -4.28
C ARG A 331 -10.27 -14.68 -4.50
N ASN A 332 -11.03 -15.55 -3.86
CA ASN A 332 -12.50 -15.54 -3.85
C ASN A 332 -13.11 -15.28 -5.25
N ARG A 333 -12.49 -15.87 -6.28
CA ARG A 333 -12.91 -15.71 -7.66
C ARG A 333 -13.76 -16.89 -8.09
N LEU A 334 -15.01 -16.62 -8.42
CA LEU A 334 -15.89 -17.64 -8.98
C LEU A 334 -15.58 -17.79 -10.49
N LEU A 335 -15.18 -18.98 -10.88
CA LEU A 335 -14.92 -19.36 -12.27
C LEU A 335 -16.06 -20.27 -12.76
N ASP A 336 -16.74 -19.83 -13.80
CA ASP A 336 -17.71 -20.68 -14.51
C ASP A 336 -16.95 -21.58 -15.49
N CYS A 337 -16.93 -22.88 -15.18
CA CYS A 337 -16.34 -23.92 -16.02
C CYS A 337 -17.44 -24.71 -16.77
N GLY A 338 -18.59 -24.14 -16.99
CA GLY A 338 -19.74 -24.70 -17.71
C GLY A 338 -20.59 -25.63 -16.86
N LYS A 339 -20.12 -26.82 -16.51
CA LYS A 339 -20.84 -27.77 -15.64
C LYS A 339 -20.59 -27.56 -14.15
N PHE A 340 -19.58 -26.76 -13.81
CA PHE A 340 -19.13 -26.53 -12.44
C PHE A 340 -18.81 -25.07 -12.21
N LEU A 341 -19.14 -24.57 -11.03
CA LEU A 341 -18.61 -23.32 -10.51
C LEU A 341 -17.42 -23.65 -9.61
N VAL A 342 -16.26 -23.07 -9.89
CA VAL A 342 -15.04 -23.26 -9.11
C VAL A 342 -14.73 -21.96 -8.37
N LEU A 343 -14.65 -22.05 -7.05
CA LEU A 343 -14.14 -20.96 -6.22
C LEU A 343 -12.61 -21.04 -6.18
N ASP A 344 -11.94 -20.07 -6.81
CA ASP A 344 -10.48 -19.98 -6.85
C ASP A 344 -9.95 -19.21 -5.65
N GLU A 345 -9.37 -19.92 -4.69
CA GLU A 345 -8.70 -19.41 -3.49
C GLU A 345 -7.24 -19.90 -3.41
N THR A 346 -6.57 -20.04 -4.53
CA THR A 346 -5.26 -20.69 -4.63
C THR A 346 -4.08 -19.80 -4.25
N TYR A 347 -4.28 -18.50 -4.04
CA TYR A 347 -3.17 -17.57 -3.79
C TYR A 347 -2.46 -17.81 -2.47
N ASN A 348 -3.19 -18.03 -1.39
CA ASN A 348 -2.66 -18.31 -0.06
C ASN A 348 -3.75 -18.92 0.83
N ALA A 349 -3.37 -19.82 1.71
CA ALA A 349 -4.23 -20.38 2.73
C ALA A 349 -3.71 -19.95 4.11
N SER A 350 -4.61 -19.45 4.95
CA SER A 350 -4.34 -19.03 6.31
C SER A 350 -5.45 -19.54 7.22
N PRO A 351 -5.16 -19.89 8.49
CA PRO A 351 -6.21 -20.28 9.45
C PRO A 351 -7.23 -19.18 9.72
N GLU A 352 -6.84 -17.91 9.50
CA GLU A 352 -7.70 -16.72 9.64
C GLU A 352 -8.64 -16.53 8.40
#